data_d5eb3baa99a16b83f97f8c5e7fdcee80
#
_entry.id   d5eb3baa99a16b83f97f8c5e7fdcee80
#
_cell.length_a   1.000
_cell.length_b   1.000
_cell.length_c   1.000
_cell.angle_alpha   90.00
_cell.angle_beta   90.00
_cell.angle_gamma   90.00
#
_symmetry.space_group_name_H-M   'P 1'
#
loop_
_entity.id
_entity.type
_entity.pdbx_description
1 polymer ?
#
loop_
_entity_poly.entity_id
_entity_poly.type
_entity_poly.pdbx_seq_one_letter_code
_entity_poly.pdbx_strand_id
1 'polypeptide(L)'
;MELSNPIRSKLLPAATALVLFLAVSALYFAPQFRGEVLPQHDVIQYEGMAKDITDMRIATGEDPQWTGGMFGGMPAYLINVAYPAQLVKRTVGQVVKIMDTPAAFLFFAMISMWLMLMIVGVDPWVGIVAALAYGLSTYFLLIIG
;
A
#
# COMPACT_ATOMS: atom_id res chain seq x y z
N MET A 1 -33.14 3.44 32.70
CA MET A 1 -32.34 4.43 31.92
C MET A 1 -30.90 4.02 32.07
N GLU A 2 -30.42 3.13 31.15
CA GLU A 2 -29.02 2.67 31.17
C GLU A 2 -28.14 3.85 30.75
N LEU A 3 -27.31 4.31 31.67
CA LEU A 3 -26.21 5.22 31.37
C LEU A 3 -25.25 4.49 30.44
N SER A 4 -25.41 4.67 29.14
CA SER A 4 -24.48 4.12 28.15
C SER A 4 -23.10 4.70 28.46
N ASN A 5 -22.18 3.82 28.88
CA ASN A 5 -20.81 4.20 29.18
C ASN A 5 -20.20 4.86 27.94
N PRO A 6 -19.83 6.16 27.95
CA PRO A 6 -19.39 6.92 26.76
C PRO A 6 -18.14 6.31 26.10
N ILE A 7 -17.38 5.53 26.86
CA ILE A 7 -16.23 4.78 26.36
C ILE A 7 -16.71 3.60 25.49
N ARG A 8 -17.74 2.89 25.93
CA ARG A 8 -18.30 1.72 25.21
C ARG A 8 -18.93 2.11 23.88
N SER A 9 -19.57 3.28 23.82
CA SER A 9 -20.21 3.78 22.59
C SER A 9 -19.20 4.14 21.50
N LYS A 10 -17.95 4.47 21.85
CA LYS A 10 -16.86 4.77 20.90
C LYS A 10 -16.00 3.57 20.56
N LEU A 11 -15.80 2.66 21.54
CA LEU A 11 -14.97 1.47 21.34
C LEU A 11 -15.64 0.42 20.45
N LEU A 12 -16.95 0.25 20.56
CA LEU A 12 -17.67 -0.74 19.78
C LEU A 12 -17.53 -0.53 18.25
N PRO A 13 -17.86 0.68 17.71
CA PRO A 13 -17.69 0.90 16.27
C PRO A 13 -16.22 0.82 15.83
N ALA A 14 -15.25 1.25 16.66
CA ALA A 14 -13.84 1.13 16.33
C ALA A 14 -13.37 -0.33 16.23
N ALA A 15 -13.77 -1.17 17.19
CA ALA A 15 -13.48 -2.59 17.14
C ALA A 15 -14.15 -3.27 15.93
N THR A 16 -15.40 -2.91 15.65
CA THR A 16 -16.13 -3.42 14.48
C THR A 16 -15.45 -3.00 13.17
N ALA A 17 -15.02 -1.74 13.04
CA ALA A 17 -14.30 -1.25 11.88
C ALA A 17 -13.01 -2.04 11.65
N LEU A 18 -12.20 -2.20 12.70
CA LEU A 18 -10.93 -2.95 12.65
C LEU A 18 -11.14 -4.39 12.18
N VAL A 19 -12.05 -5.12 12.83
CA VAL A 19 -12.31 -6.53 12.52
C VAL A 19 -12.88 -6.68 11.11
N LEU A 20 -13.83 -5.81 10.73
CA LEU A 20 -14.48 -5.88 9.44
C LEU A 20 -13.50 -5.55 8.29
N PHE A 21 -12.71 -4.48 8.42
CA PHE A 21 -11.74 -4.10 7.39
C PHE A 21 -10.64 -5.16 7.23
N LEU A 22 -10.19 -5.73 8.33
CA LEU A 22 -9.21 -6.83 8.30
C LEU A 22 -9.79 -8.08 7.64
N ALA A 23 -11.03 -8.43 7.98
CA ALA A 23 -11.71 -9.58 7.37
C ALA A 23 -11.94 -9.37 5.86
N VAL A 24 -12.41 -8.19 5.44
CA VAL A 24 -12.64 -7.88 4.03
C VAL A 24 -11.34 -7.91 3.25
N SER A 25 -10.26 -7.31 3.77
CA SER A 25 -8.95 -7.31 3.11
C SER A 25 -8.38 -8.73 2.97
N ALA A 26 -8.48 -9.53 4.03
CA ALA A 26 -7.99 -10.91 4.02
C ALA A 26 -8.80 -11.82 3.09
N LEU A 27 -10.12 -11.66 3.04
CA LEU A 27 -10.98 -12.43 2.16
C LEU A 27 -10.81 -12.05 0.69
N TYR A 28 -10.71 -10.76 0.40
CA TYR A 28 -10.54 -10.27 -0.96
C TYR A 28 -9.22 -10.72 -1.58
N PHE A 29 -8.14 -10.66 -0.81
CA PHE A 29 -6.81 -11.10 -1.21
C PHE A 29 -6.45 -12.49 -0.66
N ALA A 30 -7.44 -13.36 -0.44
CA ALA A 30 -7.20 -14.73 0.03
C ALA A 30 -6.17 -15.53 -0.80
N PRO A 31 -6.08 -15.38 -2.14
CA PRO A 31 -5.06 -16.05 -2.95
C PRO A 31 -3.63 -15.71 -2.54
N GLN A 32 -3.37 -14.47 -2.10
CA GLN A 32 -2.06 -14.03 -1.61
C GLN A 32 -1.54 -14.90 -0.44
N PHE A 33 -2.43 -15.31 0.46
CA PHE A 33 -2.08 -16.16 1.60
C PHE A 33 -1.81 -17.62 1.20
N ARG A 34 -2.11 -17.99 -0.04
CA ARG A 34 -1.77 -19.28 -0.65
C ARG A 34 -0.45 -19.23 -1.41
N GLY A 35 0.25 -18.10 -1.39
CA GLY A 35 1.50 -17.90 -2.13
C GLY A 35 1.29 -17.55 -3.60
N GLU A 36 0.05 -17.23 -4.01
CA GLU A 36 -0.22 -16.76 -5.36
C GLU A 36 0.21 -15.29 -5.47
N VAL A 37 0.95 -14.96 -6.51
CA VAL A 37 1.42 -13.60 -6.79
C VAL A 37 0.55 -13.01 -7.89
N LEU A 38 0.02 -11.81 -7.66
CA LEU A 38 -0.65 -11.03 -8.70
C LEU A 38 0.41 -10.54 -9.69
N PRO A 39 0.39 -10.96 -10.97
CA PRO A 39 1.33 -10.47 -11.96
C PRO A 39 0.96 -9.03 -12.32
N GLN A 40 1.63 -8.07 -11.71
CA GLN A 40 1.51 -6.67 -12.08
C GLN A 40 2.39 -6.39 -13.29
N HIS A 41 1.77 -6.04 -14.41
CA HIS A 41 2.48 -5.73 -15.66
C HIS A 41 3.53 -4.62 -15.47
N ASP A 42 3.21 -3.62 -14.67
CA ASP A 42 4.09 -2.50 -14.39
C ASP A 42 5.33 -2.91 -13.60
N VAL A 43 5.19 -3.85 -12.66
CA VAL A 43 6.31 -4.39 -11.89
C VAL A 43 7.25 -5.19 -12.80
N ILE A 44 6.68 -6.06 -13.66
CA ILE A 44 7.47 -6.86 -14.60
C ILE A 44 8.22 -5.96 -15.59
N GLN A 45 7.56 -4.91 -16.10
CA GLN A 45 8.20 -3.94 -16.98
C GLN A 45 9.31 -3.17 -16.25
N TYR A 46 9.05 -2.72 -15.01
CA TYR A 46 10.06 -2.04 -14.20
C TYR A 46 11.27 -2.94 -13.94
N GLU A 47 11.06 -4.19 -13.56
CA GLU A 47 12.16 -5.14 -13.34
C GLU A 47 13.00 -5.34 -14.61
N GLY A 48 12.34 -5.48 -15.76
CA GLY A 48 13.02 -5.57 -17.05
C GLY A 48 13.84 -4.33 -17.39
N MET A 49 13.28 -3.14 -17.16
CA MET A 49 13.98 -1.87 -17.39
C MET A 49 15.14 -1.63 -16.41
N ALA A 50 14.96 -2.02 -15.15
CA ALA A 50 15.93 -1.81 -14.09
C ALA A 50 17.05 -2.88 -14.08
N LYS A 51 16.93 -3.94 -14.89
CA LYS A 51 17.84 -5.09 -14.84
C LYS A 51 19.29 -4.68 -15.07
N ASP A 52 19.60 -3.98 -16.15
CA ASP A 52 20.98 -3.53 -16.47
C ASP A 52 21.58 -2.70 -15.35
N ILE A 53 20.77 -1.80 -14.76
CA ILE A 53 21.17 -0.92 -13.67
C ILE A 53 21.50 -1.76 -12.42
N THR A 54 20.63 -2.74 -12.13
CA THR A 54 20.79 -3.62 -10.97
C THR A 54 22.01 -4.54 -11.11
N ASP A 55 22.17 -5.14 -12.30
CA ASP A 55 23.30 -6.03 -12.59
C ASP A 55 24.63 -5.27 -12.50
N MET A 56 24.70 -4.04 -13.03
CA MET A 56 25.89 -3.20 -12.94
C MET A 56 26.19 -2.77 -11.50
N ARG A 57 25.18 -2.40 -10.73
CA ARG A 57 25.32 -2.07 -9.30
C ARG A 57 25.85 -3.25 -8.49
N ILE A 58 25.38 -4.46 -8.77
CA ILE A 58 25.87 -5.69 -8.12
C ILE A 58 27.32 -5.97 -8.50
N ALA A 59 27.67 -5.79 -9.77
CA ALA A 59 28.99 -6.10 -10.29
C ALA A 59 30.07 -5.09 -9.85
N THR A 60 29.73 -3.81 -9.78
CA THR A 60 30.71 -2.72 -9.54
C THR A 60 30.58 -2.05 -8.18
N GLY A 61 29.45 -2.20 -7.49
CA GLY A 61 29.11 -1.45 -6.28
C GLY A 61 28.75 0.02 -6.52
N GLU A 62 28.71 0.46 -7.78
CA GLU A 62 28.41 1.84 -8.17
C GLU A 62 27.06 1.94 -8.91
N ASP A 63 26.39 3.09 -8.77
CA ASP A 63 25.18 3.38 -9.51
C ASP A 63 25.52 3.89 -10.93
N PRO A 64 25.08 3.20 -12.00
CA PRO A 64 25.31 3.68 -13.35
C PRO A 64 24.53 4.95 -13.61
N GLN A 65 25.14 5.88 -14.35
CA GLN A 65 24.48 7.13 -14.76
C GLN A 65 23.64 6.94 -16.02
N TRP A 66 23.92 5.89 -16.80
CA TRP A 66 23.28 5.58 -18.07
C TRP A 66 22.93 4.09 -18.16
N THR A 67 21.83 3.78 -18.83
CA THR A 67 21.43 2.40 -19.19
C THR A 67 21.13 2.31 -20.67
N GLY A 68 21.49 1.19 -21.29
CA GLY A 68 21.15 0.87 -22.67
C GLY A 68 19.83 0.11 -22.83
N GLY A 69 19.17 -0.26 -21.74
CA GLY A 69 18.02 -1.17 -21.75
C GLY A 69 16.74 -0.63 -22.38
N MET A 70 16.63 0.68 -22.62
CA MET A 70 15.44 1.30 -23.23
C MET A 70 15.78 2.42 -24.22
N PHE A 71 14.96 2.55 -25.26
CA PHE A 71 14.99 3.66 -26.24
C PHE A 71 16.37 3.95 -26.87
N GLY A 72 17.25 2.95 -26.93
CA GLY A 72 18.64 3.14 -27.40
C GLY A 72 19.56 3.79 -26.37
N GLY A 73 19.12 3.93 -25.15
CA GLY A 73 19.81 4.44 -23.99
C GLY A 73 19.18 5.67 -23.38
N MET A 74 19.18 5.71 -22.05
CA MET A 74 18.62 6.81 -21.27
C MET A 74 19.34 6.96 -19.92
N PRO A 75 19.22 8.14 -19.26
CA PRO A 75 19.75 8.32 -17.91
C PRO A 75 19.15 7.33 -16.92
N ALA A 76 20.00 6.60 -16.20
CA ALA A 76 19.58 5.53 -15.28
C ALA A 76 18.68 6.06 -14.13
N TYR A 77 18.88 7.31 -13.72
CA TYR A 77 18.08 7.94 -12.66
C TYR A 77 16.60 8.11 -13.00
N LEU A 78 16.21 8.00 -14.26
CA LEU A 78 14.79 8.05 -14.68
C LEU A 78 14.08 6.71 -14.42
N ILE A 79 14.84 5.63 -14.26
CA ILE A 79 14.30 4.27 -14.06
C ILE A 79 14.48 3.83 -12.61
N ASN A 80 15.71 3.78 -12.13
CA ASN A 80 16.03 3.26 -10.81
C ASN A 80 17.13 4.09 -10.17
N VAL A 81 16.79 4.83 -9.11
CA VAL A 81 17.72 5.69 -8.37
C VAL A 81 17.87 5.17 -6.95
N ALA A 82 19.11 4.92 -6.54
CA ALA A 82 19.44 4.70 -5.15
C ALA A 82 20.00 6.00 -4.54
N TYR A 83 19.27 6.61 -3.64
CA TYR A 83 19.73 7.76 -2.86
C TYR A 83 20.09 7.30 -1.44
N PRO A 84 21.36 6.95 -1.14
CA PRO A 84 21.72 6.42 0.16
C PRO A 84 21.52 7.40 1.31
N ALA A 85 21.50 8.72 1.03
CA ALA A 85 21.32 9.79 2.01
C ALA A 85 19.84 10.18 2.28
N GLN A 86 18.88 9.53 1.63
CA GLN A 86 17.46 9.86 1.85
C GLN A 86 16.91 9.24 3.14
N LEU A 87 17.09 9.95 4.26
CA LEU A 87 16.55 9.54 5.56
C LEU A 87 15.03 9.39 5.53
N VAL A 88 14.30 10.29 4.86
CA VAL A 88 12.85 10.23 4.74
C VAL A 88 12.41 8.97 4.00
N LYS A 89 13.04 8.65 2.85
CA LYS A 89 12.74 7.43 2.09
C LYS A 89 13.05 6.16 2.92
N ARG A 90 14.12 6.19 3.72
CA ARG A 90 14.50 5.07 4.58
C ARG A 90 13.46 4.84 5.69
N THR A 91 13.01 5.90 6.35
CA THR A 91 12.00 5.83 7.42
C THR A 91 10.64 5.45 6.87
N VAL A 92 10.19 6.11 5.80
CA VAL A 92 8.93 5.79 5.11
C VAL A 92 8.98 4.38 4.53
N GLY A 93 10.11 3.94 3.99
CA GLY A 93 10.29 2.59 3.47
C GLY A 93 10.13 1.50 4.53
N GLN A 94 10.48 1.75 5.79
CA GLN A 94 10.21 0.80 6.88
C GLN A 94 8.70 0.69 7.17
N VAL A 95 7.97 1.80 7.13
CA VAL A 95 6.51 1.83 7.32
C VAL A 95 5.82 1.18 6.11
N VAL A 96 6.25 1.51 4.90
CA VAL A 96 5.69 0.94 3.65
C VAL A 96 5.90 -0.57 3.56
N LYS A 97 6.99 -1.12 4.13
CA LYS A 97 7.18 -2.58 4.20
C LYS A 97 6.07 -3.31 4.96
N ILE A 98 5.40 -2.65 5.92
CA ILE A 98 4.24 -3.21 6.61
C ILE A 98 3.03 -3.27 5.66
N MET A 99 3.00 -2.38 4.66
CA MET A 99 1.94 -2.25 3.66
C MET A 99 2.28 -2.96 2.34
N ASP A 100 3.36 -3.74 2.30
CA ASP A 100 3.94 -4.32 1.07
C ASP A 100 3.08 -5.45 0.46
N THR A 101 1.93 -5.71 1.06
CA THR A 101 0.98 -6.68 0.54
C THR A 101 -0.31 -6.00 0.12
N PRO A 102 -0.94 -6.42 -1.00
CA PRO A 102 -2.22 -5.88 -1.46
C PRO A 102 -3.30 -5.88 -0.36
N ALA A 103 -3.37 -6.94 0.44
CA ALA A 103 -4.30 -7.03 1.57
C ALA A 103 -4.03 -5.98 2.64
N ALA A 104 -2.75 -5.76 3.01
CA ALA A 104 -2.39 -4.74 3.99
C ALA A 104 -2.67 -3.34 3.45
N PHE A 105 -2.37 -3.09 2.18
CA PHE A 105 -2.65 -1.81 1.54
C PHE A 105 -4.14 -1.48 1.54
N LEU A 106 -5.00 -2.44 1.18
CA LEU A 106 -6.45 -2.29 1.23
C LEU A 106 -6.94 -2.00 2.66
N PHE A 107 -6.44 -2.75 3.65
CA PHE A 107 -6.78 -2.53 5.05
C PHE A 107 -6.42 -1.11 5.50
N PHE A 108 -5.19 -0.66 5.24
CA PHE A 108 -4.75 0.68 5.63
C PHE A 108 -5.49 1.79 4.92
N ALA A 109 -5.92 1.60 3.68
CA ALA A 109 -6.75 2.55 2.97
C ALA A 109 -8.12 2.72 3.63
N MET A 110 -8.80 1.61 3.96
CA MET A 110 -10.09 1.66 4.64
C MET A 110 -9.99 2.27 6.04
N ILE A 111 -8.98 1.87 6.84
CA ILE A 111 -8.82 2.43 8.20
C ILE A 111 -8.47 3.92 8.17
N SER A 112 -7.63 4.36 7.23
CA SER A 112 -7.27 5.77 7.07
C SER A 112 -8.48 6.62 6.66
N MET A 113 -9.30 6.12 5.72
CA MET A 113 -10.53 6.78 5.33
C MET A 113 -11.50 6.88 6.49
N TRP A 114 -11.69 5.80 7.25
CA TRP A 114 -12.55 5.79 8.42
C TRP A 114 -12.09 6.80 9.49
N LEU A 115 -10.78 6.81 9.81
CA LEU A 115 -10.20 7.77 10.76
C LEU A 115 -10.38 9.21 10.30
N MET A 116 -10.19 9.50 9.02
CA MET A 116 -10.42 10.82 8.44
C MET A 116 -11.88 11.26 8.67
N LEU A 117 -12.84 10.38 8.41
CA LEU A 117 -14.27 10.66 8.62
C LEU A 117 -14.61 10.89 10.09
N MET A 118 -13.93 10.18 11.02
CA MET A 118 -14.07 10.42 12.46
C MET A 118 -13.59 11.81 12.86
N ILE A 119 -12.47 12.28 12.30
CA ILE A 119 -11.93 13.63 12.53
C ILE A 119 -12.89 14.70 12.02
N VAL A 120 -13.53 14.46 10.88
CA VAL A 120 -14.53 15.37 10.30
C VAL A 120 -15.87 15.36 11.07
N GLY A 121 -16.08 14.38 11.96
CA GLY A 121 -17.27 14.30 12.81
C GLY A 121 -18.42 13.50 12.21
N VAL A 122 -18.16 12.64 11.24
CA VAL A 122 -19.14 11.71 10.68
C VAL A 122 -19.47 10.63 11.71
N ASP A 123 -20.73 10.17 11.73
CA ASP A 123 -21.14 9.06 12.58
C ASP A 123 -20.26 7.82 12.32
N PRO A 124 -19.74 7.15 13.36
CA PRO A 124 -18.80 6.03 13.20
C PRO A 124 -19.32 4.87 12.35
N TRP A 125 -20.60 4.56 12.41
CA TRP A 125 -21.20 3.46 11.64
C TRP A 125 -21.36 3.82 10.16
N VAL A 126 -21.75 5.05 9.88
CA VAL A 126 -21.79 5.60 8.52
C VAL A 126 -20.38 5.65 7.95
N GLY A 127 -19.38 6.04 8.78
CA GLY A 127 -17.99 6.05 8.41
C GLY A 127 -17.46 4.67 7.98
N ILE A 128 -17.89 3.58 8.64
CA ILE A 128 -17.53 2.22 8.25
C ILE A 128 -18.01 1.90 6.83
N VAL A 129 -19.28 2.21 6.53
CA VAL A 129 -19.85 1.97 5.20
C VAL A 129 -19.11 2.78 4.13
N ALA A 130 -18.85 4.05 4.41
CA ALA A 130 -18.11 4.92 3.49
C ALA A 130 -16.66 4.46 3.24
N ALA A 131 -15.98 3.99 4.28
CA ALA A 131 -14.63 3.45 4.17
C ALA A 131 -14.57 2.15 3.35
N LEU A 132 -15.55 1.26 3.52
CA LEU A 132 -15.70 0.07 2.69
C LEU A 132 -15.96 0.44 1.22
N ALA A 133 -16.87 1.38 0.95
CA ALA A 133 -17.15 1.83 -0.40
C ALA A 133 -15.92 2.45 -1.06
N TYR A 134 -15.12 3.20 -0.31
CA TYR A 134 -13.86 3.76 -0.77
C TYR A 134 -12.82 2.67 -1.11
N GLY A 135 -12.54 1.77 -0.17
CA GLY A 135 -11.54 0.72 -0.35
C GLY A 135 -11.89 -0.28 -1.46
N LEU A 136 -13.18 -0.61 -1.60
CA LEU A 136 -13.68 -1.53 -2.63
C LEU A 136 -14.04 -0.81 -3.94
N SER A 137 -13.69 0.47 -4.09
CA SER A 137 -13.92 1.19 -5.35
C SER A 137 -13.05 0.60 -6.47
N THR A 138 -13.60 0.54 -7.68
CA THR A 138 -12.89 0.03 -8.86
C THR A 138 -11.56 0.73 -9.10
N TYR A 139 -11.53 2.05 -8.91
CA TYR A 139 -10.30 2.84 -9.05
C TYR A 139 -9.20 2.36 -8.11
N PHE A 140 -9.55 2.14 -6.84
CA PHE A 140 -8.59 1.73 -5.81
C PHE A 140 -8.08 0.31 -6.04
N LEU A 141 -8.98 -0.61 -6.40
CA LEU A 141 -8.64 -2.00 -6.69
C LEU A 141 -7.76 -2.15 -7.93
N LEU A 142 -7.94 -1.29 -8.95
CA LEU A 142 -7.08 -1.26 -10.14
C LEU A 142 -5.65 -0.81 -9.86
N ILE A 143 -5.44 0.00 -8.82
CA ILE A 143 -4.09 0.46 -8.44
C ILE A 143 -3.36 -0.60 -7.61
N ILE A 144 -4.09 -1.39 -6.83
CA ILE A 144 -3.51 -2.42 -5.96
C ILE A 144 -3.25 -3.73 -6.73
N GLY A 145 -4.09 -4.06 -7.70
CA GLY A 145 -4.05 -5.29 -8.50
C GLY A 145 -3.42 -5.08 -9.83
#